data_5b20c7381e55f00f11e1048543a03136
#
_entry.id   5b20c7381e55f00f11e1048543a03136
#
_cell.length_a   1.000
_cell.length_b   1.000
_cell.length_c   1.000
_cell.angle_alpha   90.00
_cell.angle_beta   90.00
_cell.angle_gamma   90.00
#
_symmetry.space_group_name_H-M   'P 1'
#
loop_
_entity.id
_entity.type
_entity.pdbx_description
1 polymer ?
#
loop_
_entity_poly.entity_id
_entity_poly.type
_entity_poly.pdbx_seq_one_letter_code
_entity_poly.pdbx_strand_id
1 'polypeptide(L)'
;ARSMKDRIDNISKIKSIHIYTSHHTHNVIGTGAKDPQKMDPKASRETLDHSIMYIFAVALEDGKWHHVNSYTPSRANKKSTVELWRKIKTFEDRKWTKKLCFYFIKFLGNFL
;
A
#
# COMPACT_ATOMS: atom_id res chain seq x y z
N ALA A 1 -4.81 -0.92 7.02
CA ALA A 1 -5.15 -2.09 6.18
C ALA A 1 -5.71 -3.24 7.01
N ARG A 2 -4.99 -3.67 8.04
CA ARG A 2 -5.40 -4.83 8.87
C ARG A 2 -6.80 -4.68 9.45
N SER A 3 -7.10 -3.53 10.04
CA SER A 3 -8.42 -3.25 10.63
C SER A 3 -9.52 -3.10 9.60
N MET A 4 -9.18 -2.95 8.34
CA MET A 4 -10.14 -2.76 7.25
C MET A 4 -10.57 -4.07 6.62
N LYS A 5 -9.73 -5.10 6.68
CA LYS A 5 -10.04 -6.40 6.08
C LYS A 5 -11.39 -6.94 6.53
N ASP A 6 -11.67 -6.85 7.82
CA ASP A 6 -12.90 -7.37 8.42
C ASP A 6 -14.15 -6.57 8.04
N ARG A 7 -13.97 -5.38 7.46
CA ARG A 7 -15.05 -4.50 7.03
C ARG A 7 -15.31 -4.54 5.53
N ILE A 8 -14.50 -5.30 4.79
CA ILE A 8 -14.60 -5.41 3.34
C ILE A 8 -15.01 -6.83 2.98
N ASP A 9 -16.24 -6.99 2.53
CA ASP A 9 -16.79 -8.31 2.19
C ASP A 9 -16.07 -8.96 1.01
N ASN A 10 -15.67 -8.15 0.03
CA ASN A 10 -15.01 -8.65 -1.16
C ASN A 10 -13.96 -7.66 -1.67
N ILE A 11 -12.70 -7.98 -1.43
CA ILE A 11 -11.55 -7.18 -1.86
C ILE A 11 -11.49 -7.01 -3.37
N SER A 12 -11.93 -8.01 -4.14
CA SER A 12 -11.91 -7.94 -5.60
C SER A 12 -12.82 -6.86 -6.18
N LYS A 13 -13.83 -6.44 -5.44
CA LYS A 13 -14.76 -5.37 -5.83
C LYS A 13 -14.20 -3.96 -5.61
N ILE A 14 -13.08 -3.82 -4.95
CA ILE A 14 -12.44 -2.52 -4.77
C ILE A 14 -12.02 -1.98 -6.14
N LYS A 15 -12.46 -0.77 -6.46
CA LYS A 15 -12.11 -0.10 -7.71
C LYS A 15 -10.80 0.67 -7.62
N SER A 16 -10.60 1.37 -6.52
CA SER A 16 -9.39 2.15 -6.26
C SER A 16 -9.18 2.35 -4.76
N ILE A 17 -7.92 2.57 -4.38
CA ILE A 17 -7.55 2.91 -3.01
C ILE A 17 -6.69 4.17 -3.08
N HIS A 18 -7.11 5.21 -2.37
CA HIS A 18 -6.38 6.46 -2.26
C HIS A 18 -5.83 6.62 -0.85
N ILE A 19 -4.52 6.78 -0.74
CA ILE A 19 -3.83 6.97 0.52
C ILE A 19 -3.33 8.40 0.61
N TYR A 20 -3.86 9.16 1.55
CA TYR A 20 -3.42 10.53 1.83
C TYR A 20 -2.36 10.49 2.92
N THR A 21 -1.19 11.02 2.64
CA THR A 21 -0.04 10.86 3.50
C THR A 21 0.90 12.07 3.43
N SER A 22 2.00 12.03 4.18
CA SER A 22 2.99 13.10 4.20
C SER A 22 3.72 13.24 2.87
N HIS A 23 4.34 14.40 2.67
CA HIS A 23 5.20 14.67 1.52
C HIS A 23 6.29 13.60 1.37
N HIS A 24 6.97 13.26 2.44
CA HIS A 24 8.02 12.25 2.42
C HIS A 24 7.49 10.87 1.98
N THR A 25 6.44 10.40 2.62
CA THR A 25 5.85 9.10 2.28
C THR A 25 5.38 9.05 0.83
N HIS A 26 4.68 10.09 0.38
CA HIS A 26 4.20 10.15 -1.00
C HIS A 26 5.34 10.11 -2.02
N ASN A 27 6.39 10.91 -1.82
CA ASN A 27 7.45 11.08 -2.81
C ASN A 27 8.60 10.08 -2.71
N VAL A 28 8.74 9.37 -1.59
CA VAL A 28 9.82 8.39 -1.39
C VAL A 28 9.33 6.95 -1.55
N ILE A 29 8.23 6.60 -0.90
CA ILE A 29 7.72 5.21 -0.91
C ILE A 29 6.34 5.08 -1.55
N GLY A 30 5.74 6.18 -1.98
CA GLY A 30 4.44 6.23 -2.62
C GLY A 30 4.52 6.42 -4.13
N THR A 31 3.38 6.69 -4.74
CA THR A 31 3.28 6.88 -6.19
C THR A 31 3.97 8.16 -6.68
N GLY A 32 4.20 9.13 -5.80
CA GLY A 32 4.94 10.35 -6.13
C GLY A 32 6.42 10.12 -6.41
N ALA A 33 6.98 8.98 -6.00
CA ALA A 33 8.35 8.60 -6.32
C ALA A 33 8.55 8.36 -7.83
N LYS A 34 7.47 8.07 -8.55
CA LYS A 34 7.48 7.78 -10.01
C LYS A 34 8.45 6.66 -10.38
N ASP A 35 8.62 5.70 -9.48
CA ASP A 35 9.52 4.57 -9.62
C ASP A 35 8.72 3.33 -10.03
N PRO A 36 8.86 2.87 -11.30
CA PRO A 36 8.12 1.71 -11.78
C PRO A 36 8.45 0.42 -11.03
N GLN A 37 9.62 0.32 -10.43
CA GLN A 37 10.01 -0.87 -9.66
C GLN A 37 9.12 -1.06 -8.43
N LYS A 38 8.55 0.02 -7.89
CA LYS A 38 7.61 -0.05 -6.77
C LYS A 38 6.27 -0.70 -7.15
N MET A 39 6.03 -0.91 -8.42
CA MET A 39 4.85 -1.57 -8.98
C MET A 39 5.20 -2.88 -9.69
N ASP A 40 6.42 -3.36 -9.57
CA ASP A 40 6.91 -4.55 -10.24
C ASP A 40 6.90 -5.77 -9.30
N PRO A 41 6.09 -6.81 -9.60
CA PRO A 41 6.06 -8.03 -8.79
C PRO A 41 7.40 -8.78 -8.72
N LYS A 42 8.31 -8.51 -9.65
CA LYS A 42 9.65 -9.11 -9.70
C LYS A 42 10.70 -8.28 -8.98
N ALA A 43 10.32 -7.15 -8.41
CA ALA A 43 11.25 -6.28 -7.68
C ALA A 43 11.85 -7.00 -6.47
N SER A 44 13.02 -6.53 -6.05
CA SER A 44 13.68 -7.05 -4.86
C SER A 44 12.87 -6.79 -3.59
N ARG A 45 13.14 -7.57 -2.55
CA ARG A 45 12.54 -7.34 -1.24
C ARG A 45 12.74 -5.91 -0.76
N GLU A 46 13.93 -5.36 -0.93
CA GLU A 46 14.25 -3.99 -0.52
C GLU A 46 13.36 -2.97 -1.23
N THR A 47 13.17 -3.14 -2.53
CA THR A 47 12.28 -2.28 -3.31
C THR A 47 10.83 -2.39 -2.83
N LEU A 48 10.35 -3.60 -2.60
CA LEU A 48 8.99 -3.85 -2.11
C LEU A 48 8.77 -3.29 -0.71
N ASP A 49 9.79 -3.34 0.14
CA ASP A 49 9.76 -2.76 1.49
C ASP A 49 9.65 -1.22 1.46
N HIS A 50 10.04 -0.62 0.35
CA HIS A 50 9.90 0.81 0.10
C HIS A 50 8.74 1.14 -0.85
N SER A 51 7.75 0.25 -0.94
CA SER A 51 6.52 0.46 -1.68
C SER A 51 5.31 0.37 -0.76
N ILE A 52 4.78 1.53 -0.36
CA ILE A 52 3.59 1.55 0.50
C ILE A 52 2.37 0.93 -0.19
N MET A 53 2.31 0.98 -1.51
CA MET A 53 1.25 0.35 -2.28
C MET A 53 1.28 -1.17 -2.11
N TYR A 54 2.46 -1.77 -2.22
CA TYR A 54 2.64 -3.21 -2.00
C TYR A 54 2.32 -3.61 -0.55
N ILE A 55 2.93 -2.92 0.41
CA ILE A 55 2.73 -3.17 1.84
C ILE A 55 1.24 -3.12 2.18
N PHE A 56 0.55 -2.12 1.65
CA PHE A 56 -0.87 -1.96 1.90
C PHE A 56 -1.71 -3.09 1.30
N ALA A 57 -1.44 -3.45 0.05
CA ALA A 57 -2.17 -4.51 -0.64
C ALA A 57 -2.06 -5.84 0.10
N VAL A 58 -0.84 -6.24 0.48
CA VAL A 58 -0.59 -7.50 1.20
C VAL A 58 -1.25 -7.48 2.58
N ALA A 59 -1.09 -6.38 3.32
CA ALA A 59 -1.69 -6.26 4.64
C ALA A 59 -3.22 -6.28 4.59
N LEU A 60 -3.82 -5.74 3.54
CA LEU A 60 -5.27 -5.79 3.35
C LEU A 60 -5.74 -7.20 3.03
N GLU A 61 -5.07 -7.92 2.13
CA GLU A 61 -5.44 -9.28 1.78
C GLU A 61 -5.23 -10.27 2.93
N ASP A 62 -4.07 -10.21 3.60
CA ASP A 62 -3.69 -11.18 4.62
C ASP A 62 -4.24 -10.83 6.01
N GLY A 63 -4.63 -9.58 6.23
CA GLY A 63 -5.03 -9.08 7.55
C GLY A 63 -3.87 -8.97 8.54
N LYS A 64 -2.65 -9.23 8.09
CA LYS A 64 -1.42 -9.20 8.89
C LYS A 64 -0.22 -8.88 8.01
N TRP A 65 0.90 -8.58 8.63
CA TRP A 65 2.16 -8.34 7.96
C TRP A 65 3.26 -9.16 8.64
N HIS A 66 4.09 -9.83 7.84
CA HIS A 66 5.23 -10.61 8.32
C HIS A 66 6.49 -10.20 7.59
N HIS A 67 7.56 -9.93 8.31
CA HIS A 67 8.82 -9.40 7.76
C HIS A 67 9.53 -10.32 6.76
N VAL A 68 9.17 -11.59 6.70
CA VAL A 68 9.69 -12.54 5.70
C VAL A 68 8.59 -12.98 4.75
N ASN A 69 7.52 -13.57 5.27
CA ASN A 69 6.48 -14.22 4.45
C ASN A 69 5.73 -13.26 3.55
N SER A 70 5.63 -12.00 3.95
CA SER A 70 4.97 -10.98 3.14
C SER A 70 5.80 -10.52 1.93
N TYR A 71 7.07 -10.91 1.84
CA TYR A 71 8.00 -10.50 0.78
C TYR A 71 8.49 -11.64 -0.11
N THR A 72 7.96 -12.83 0.02
CA THR A 72 8.36 -13.94 -0.85
C THR A 72 7.96 -13.67 -2.30
N PRO A 73 8.74 -14.14 -3.29
CA PRO A 73 8.39 -13.98 -4.70
C PRO A 73 7.00 -14.53 -5.04
N SER A 74 6.63 -15.66 -4.47
CA SER A 74 5.29 -16.22 -4.67
C SER A 74 4.19 -15.31 -4.13
N ARG A 75 4.42 -14.63 -3.00
CA ARG A 75 3.47 -13.69 -2.42
C ARG A 75 3.32 -12.44 -3.29
N ALA A 76 4.45 -11.89 -3.75
CA ALA A 76 4.45 -10.69 -4.59
C ALA A 76 3.83 -10.93 -5.96
N ASN A 77 3.96 -12.12 -6.50
CA ASN A 77 3.46 -12.48 -7.83
C ASN A 77 2.03 -13.04 -7.83
N LYS A 78 1.37 -13.13 -6.67
CA LYS A 78 -0.01 -13.56 -6.60
C LYS A 78 -0.91 -12.60 -7.40
N LYS A 79 -1.67 -13.14 -8.33
CA LYS A 79 -2.48 -12.35 -9.27
C LYS A 79 -3.40 -11.35 -8.56
N SER A 80 -4.11 -11.79 -7.53
CA SER A 80 -5.03 -10.90 -6.79
C SER A 80 -4.29 -9.75 -6.10
N THR A 81 -3.09 -10.00 -5.60
CA THR A 81 -2.24 -8.98 -4.97
C THR A 81 -1.79 -7.95 -5.98
N VAL A 82 -1.32 -8.39 -7.15
CA VAL A 82 -0.88 -7.50 -8.23
C VAL A 82 -2.04 -6.62 -8.71
N GLU A 83 -3.22 -7.20 -8.89
CA GLU A 83 -4.41 -6.45 -9.30
C GLU A 83 -4.81 -5.39 -8.25
N LEU A 84 -4.79 -5.77 -6.97
CA LEU A 84 -5.11 -4.84 -5.87
C LEU A 84 -4.06 -3.74 -5.75
N TRP A 85 -2.80 -4.10 -5.78
CA TRP A 85 -1.66 -3.20 -5.69
C TRP A 85 -1.72 -2.08 -6.74
N ARG A 86 -2.06 -2.44 -7.98
CA ARG A 86 -2.18 -1.48 -9.10
C ARG A 86 -3.32 -0.48 -8.94
N LYS A 87 -4.28 -0.75 -8.06
CA LYS A 87 -5.40 0.15 -7.75
C LYS A 87 -5.06 1.21 -6.71
N ILE A 88 -3.86 1.16 -6.13
CA ILE A 88 -3.46 2.03 -5.02
C ILE A 88 -2.67 3.22 -5.54
N LYS A 89 -3.09 4.42 -5.13
CA LYS A 89 -2.36 5.66 -5.35
C LYS A 89 -2.20 6.43 -4.05
N THR A 90 -1.07 7.09 -3.91
CA THR A 90 -0.85 7.99 -2.78
C THR A 90 -1.00 9.44 -3.21
N PHE A 91 -1.34 10.28 -2.25
CA PHE A 91 -1.48 11.73 -2.43
C PHE A 91 -0.85 12.43 -1.23
N GLU A 92 -0.17 13.54 -1.50
CA GLU A 92 0.31 14.39 -0.41
C GLU A 92 -0.85 15.11 0.25
N ASP A 93 -0.85 15.10 1.57
CA ASP A 93 -1.73 15.92 2.39
C ASP A 93 -0.85 16.71 3.38
N ARG A 94 -0.82 18.02 3.23
CA ARG A 94 0.00 18.94 4.05
C ARG A 94 -0.22 18.76 5.55
N LYS A 95 -1.41 18.39 5.95
CA LYS A 95 -1.77 18.12 7.33
C LYS A 95 -0.90 16.99 7.92
N TRP A 96 -0.63 15.96 7.15
CA TRP A 96 0.23 14.85 7.58
C TRP A 96 1.71 15.19 7.54
N THR A 97 2.14 15.99 6.59
CA THR A 97 3.50 16.52 6.52
C THR A 97 3.84 17.34 7.76
N LYS A 98 2.94 18.23 8.19
CA LYS A 98 3.13 19.09 9.37
C LYS A 98 3.16 18.30 10.68
N LYS A 99 2.47 17.17 10.76
CA LYS A 99 2.39 16.39 12.00
C LYS A 99 3.59 15.51 12.27
N LEU A 100 4.55 15.41 11.34
CA LEU A 100 5.71 14.50 11.45
C LEU A 100 5.30 13.06 11.77
N CYS A 101 4.07 12.67 11.43
CA CYS A 101 3.52 11.36 11.73
C CYS A 101 3.70 10.45 10.53
N PHE A 102 4.85 9.80 10.45
CA PHE A 102 5.22 8.90 9.36
C PHE A 102 4.37 7.64 9.26
N TYR A 103 3.52 7.39 10.21
CA TYR A 103 2.81 6.13 10.35
C TYR A 103 1.32 6.24 10.08
N PHE A 104 0.83 7.44 9.80
CA PHE A 104 -0.58 7.63 9.58
C PHE A 104 -0.92 7.64 8.12
N ILE A 105 -1.53 6.57 7.70
CA ILE A 105 -2.14 6.45 6.39
C ILE A 105 -3.61 6.76 6.58
N LYS A 106 -4.05 7.84 5.98
CA LYS A 106 -5.47 8.20 5.98
C LYS A 106 -6.13 7.63 4.76
N PHE A 107 -7.16 6.87 4.98
CA PHE A 107 -8.01 6.37 3.94
C PHE A 107 -9.05 7.39 3.54
N LEU A 108 -9.37 7.41 2.28
CA LEU A 108 -10.56 8.07 1.82
C LEU A 108 -11.79 7.40 2.40
N GLY A 109 -12.46 8.17 3.20
CA GLY A 109 -13.86 8.11 3.40
C GLY A 109 -14.36 6.81 3.98
N ASN A 110 -14.98 6.11 3.16
CA ASN A 110 -15.92 5.05 3.48
C ASN A 110 -15.34 3.78 4.09
N PHE A 111 -14.03 3.74 4.31
CA PHE A 111 -13.38 2.59 4.93
C PHE A 111 -13.18 2.73 6.44
N LEU A 112 -13.55 3.86 7.00
CA LEU A 112 -13.44 4.11 8.44
C LEU A 112 -14.84 4.12 9.08
#